data_1b51a0449fa9787c39001cabbcb4cbad
#
_entry.id   1b51a0449fa9787c39001cabbcb4cbad
#
_cell.length_a   1.000
_cell.length_b   1.000
_cell.length_c   1.000
_cell.angle_alpha   90.00
_cell.angle_beta   90.00
_cell.angle_gamma   90.00
#
_symmetry.space_group_name_H-M   'P 1'
#
loop_
_entity.id
_entity.type
_entity.pdbx_description
1 polymer ?
#
loop_
_entity_poly.entity_id
_entity_poly.type
_entity_poly.pdbx_seq_one_letter_code
_entity_poly.pdbx_strand_id
1 'polypeptide(L)'
;MLNIADSTIRYACAQRFRSRVRRFSILFLLIIVWGAAAEQRRTAFGQVGGHKLFGDLRVDESKVSETVPLSYDVLLYSMAGNMLQRTSIPNRGRYQFLGLADGQYDVVVEVENKVVARIRVLVSSPFRTDFRQDIELEWRSRGDNFKKTSAISADEFYKRTPANEKLFREGLKEKEDHKYDQSAIDLRRVVANDSYDFQAWAELANVHFLQRNFDEAENEYLHAIDARPGFFLALFNLGRLEIVVKKYDVAAEALLKAVKSRPESPDANYFLGDAYLRMKRGSLAVGYLNEALRLDPDGMAEVHLQLATLYRAAALKDKAAAEYEEFLKKRPAYRDRKKLEQLIAESKKQRASG
;
A
#
# COMPACT_ATOMS: atom_id res chain seq x y z
N MET A 1 82.74 21.68 -5.11
CA MET A 1 81.83 21.78 -3.95
C MET A 1 80.41 22.11 -4.44
N LEU A 2 79.79 21.19 -5.11
CA LEU A 2 78.34 21.39 -5.60
C LEU A 2 77.81 20.00 -5.89
N ASN A 3 77.40 19.25 -4.85
CA ASN A 3 76.63 18.01 -5.08
C ASN A 3 76.07 17.35 -3.80
N ILE A 4 75.98 18.07 -2.66
CA ILE A 4 75.40 17.49 -1.44
C ILE A 4 74.08 18.12 -1.06
N ALA A 5 73.70 19.32 -1.60
CA ALA A 5 72.44 20.00 -1.29
C ALA A 5 71.25 19.48 -2.07
N ASP A 6 71.44 18.85 -3.24
CA ASP A 6 70.37 18.43 -4.14
C ASP A 6 69.76 17.04 -3.78
N SER A 7 70.51 16.18 -3.08
CA SER A 7 70.06 14.87 -2.66
C SER A 7 69.12 14.92 -1.41
N THR A 8 69.37 15.89 -0.51
CA THR A 8 68.57 16.01 0.73
C THR A 8 67.18 16.64 0.45
N ILE A 9 67.07 17.53 -0.54
CA ILE A 9 65.79 18.14 -0.93
C ILE A 9 64.93 17.12 -1.67
N ARG A 10 65.51 16.26 -2.50
CA ARG A 10 64.76 15.20 -3.20
C ARG A 10 64.24 14.12 -2.24
N TYR A 11 65.01 13.78 -1.19
CA TYR A 11 64.57 12.80 -0.18
C TYR A 11 63.45 13.34 0.72
N ALA A 12 63.48 14.59 1.10
CA ALA A 12 62.44 15.24 1.90
C ALA A 12 61.12 15.40 1.12
N CYS A 13 61.22 15.68 -0.19
CA CYS A 13 60.03 15.80 -1.05
C CYS A 13 59.38 14.41 -1.30
N ALA A 14 60.17 13.36 -1.49
CA ALA A 14 59.65 11.99 -1.69
C ALA A 14 58.99 11.42 -0.42
N GLN A 15 59.50 11.72 0.77
CA GLN A 15 58.88 11.28 2.03
C GLN A 15 57.55 12.04 2.32
N ARG A 16 57.49 13.34 2.01
CA ARG A 16 56.25 14.12 2.15
C ARG A 16 55.15 13.67 1.15
N PHE A 17 55.56 13.26 -0.05
CA PHE A 17 54.62 12.71 -1.04
C PHE A 17 54.09 11.33 -0.64
N ARG A 18 54.91 10.44 -0.14
CA ARG A 18 54.52 9.10 0.34
C ARG A 18 53.58 9.18 1.57
N SER A 19 53.80 10.15 2.47
CA SER A 19 52.94 10.33 3.64
C SER A 19 51.58 10.92 3.27
N ARG A 20 51.50 11.78 2.25
CA ARG A 20 50.21 12.32 1.74
C ARG A 20 49.41 11.28 0.98
N VAL A 21 50.05 10.46 0.14
CA VAL A 21 49.35 9.37 -0.58
C VAL A 21 48.83 8.31 0.41
N ARG A 22 49.56 7.94 1.45
CA ARG A 22 49.07 7.03 2.48
C ARG A 22 47.91 7.60 3.29
N ARG A 23 47.90 8.90 3.59
CA ARG A 23 46.78 9.55 4.29
C ARG A 23 45.52 9.64 3.40
N PHE A 24 45.69 9.88 2.10
CA PHE A 24 44.55 9.87 1.16
C PHE A 24 43.99 8.47 0.94
N SER A 25 44.83 7.44 0.85
CA SER A 25 44.37 6.06 0.70
C SER A 25 43.62 5.53 1.94
N ILE A 26 44.06 5.91 3.15
CA ILE A 26 43.37 5.54 4.39
C ILE A 26 42.03 6.32 4.51
N LEU A 27 42.00 7.58 4.11
CA LEU A 27 40.75 8.36 4.12
C LEU A 27 39.77 7.85 3.08
N PHE A 28 40.23 7.41 1.91
CA PHE A 28 39.36 6.84 0.86
C PHE A 28 38.83 5.46 1.27
N LEU A 29 39.64 4.62 1.95
CA LEU A 29 39.19 3.35 2.51
C LEU A 29 38.20 3.52 3.65
N LEU A 30 38.36 4.54 4.52
CA LEU A 30 37.39 4.87 5.56
C LEU A 30 36.08 5.42 5.00
N ILE A 31 36.11 6.18 3.92
CA ILE A 31 34.91 6.66 3.24
C ILE A 31 34.15 5.49 2.56
N ILE A 32 34.85 4.54 1.96
CA ILE A 32 34.25 3.35 1.35
C ILE A 32 33.63 2.45 2.43
N VAL A 33 34.32 2.24 3.56
CA VAL A 33 33.79 1.45 4.68
C VAL A 33 32.60 2.16 5.36
N TRP A 34 32.61 3.49 5.46
CA TRP A 34 31.46 4.25 5.96
C TRP A 34 30.31 4.31 4.95
N GLY A 35 30.60 4.38 3.66
CA GLY A 35 29.60 4.28 2.60
C GLY A 35 28.92 2.93 2.60
N ALA A 36 29.67 1.82 2.66
CA ALA A 36 29.12 0.47 2.73
C ALA A 36 28.34 0.21 4.05
N ALA A 37 28.83 0.76 5.18
CA ALA A 37 28.11 0.66 6.46
C ALA A 37 26.84 1.55 6.49
N ALA A 38 26.84 2.67 5.76
CA ALA A 38 25.64 3.51 5.60
C ALA A 38 24.62 2.86 4.66
N GLU A 39 25.08 2.18 3.61
CA GLU A 39 24.23 1.42 2.70
C GLU A 39 23.63 0.16 3.36
N GLN A 40 24.44 -0.58 4.15
CA GLN A 40 23.94 -1.68 4.97
C GLN A 40 22.99 -1.20 6.09
N ARG A 41 23.19 0.01 6.65
CA ARG A 41 22.23 0.61 7.60
C ARG A 41 20.98 1.10 6.91
N ARG A 42 21.02 1.54 5.64
CA ARG A 42 19.82 1.89 4.86
C ARG A 42 19.01 0.66 4.52
N THR A 43 19.62 -0.47 4.19
CA THR A 43 18.92 -1.74 3.98
C THR A 43 18.38 -2.36 5.28
N ALA A 44 19.03 -2.13 6.43
CA ALA A 44 18.55 -2.59 7.74
C ALA A 44 17.46 -1.68 8.35
N PHE A 45 17.37 -0.39 7.94
CA PHE A 45 16.30 0.54 8.37
C PHE A 45 15.09 0.56 7.41
N GLY A 46 15.19 -0.09 6.23
CA GLY A 46 14.11 -0.22 5.25
C GLY A 46 13.13 -1.37 5.50
N GLN A 47 13.31 -2.16 6.57
CA GLN A 47 12.46 -3.31 6.89
C GLN A 47 11.67 -3.18 8.21
N VAL A 48 11.49 -2.00 8.74
CA VAL A 48 10.59 -1.77 9.88
C VAL A 48 9.31 -1.15 9.35
N GLY A 49 8.34 -1.99 8.94
CA GLY A 49 7.00 -1.56 8.61
C GLY A 49 6.41 -2.12 7.33
N GLY A 50 6.70 -3.37 6.98
CA GLY A 50 5.96 -4.04 5.91
C GLY A 50 4.51 -4.27 6.34
N HIS A 51 3.58 -4.13 5.37
CA HIS A 51 2.18 -4.43 5.60
C HIS A 51 1.96 -5.92 5.83
N LYS A 52 0.89 -6.23 6.54
CA LYS A 52 0.38 -7.57 6.75
C LYS A 52 -0.95 -7.72 6.01
N LEU A 53 -1.05 -8.72 5.16
CA LEU A 53 -2.30 -9.16 4.56
C LEU A 53 -2.74 -10.46 5.21
N PHE A 54 -3.96 -10.53 5.71
CA PHE A 54 -4.49 -11.71 6.37
C PHE A 54 -5.98 -11.87 6.11
N GLY A 55 -6.53 -13.04 6.38
CA GLY A 55 -7.95 -13.31 6.26
C GLY A 55 -8.31 -14.74 6.66
N ASP A 56 -9.59 -15.02 6.74
CA ASP A 56 -10.11 -16.34 7.00
C ASP A 56 -10.61 -16.96 5.67
N LEU A 57 -10.23 -18.21 5.40
CA LEU A 57 -10.76 -18.98 4.29
C LEU A 57 -11.96 -19.79 4.79
N ARG A 58 -13.10 -19.66 4.12
CA ARG A 58 -14.30 -20.45 4.35
C ARG A 58 -14.73 -21.12 3.07
N VAL A 59 -14.85 -22.43 3.11
CA VAL A 59 -15.35 -23.22 1.99
C VAL A 59 -16.68 -23.84 2.39
N ASP A 60 -17.75 -23.53 1.65
CA ASP A 60 -19.04 -24.18 1.82
C ASP A 60 -18.99 -25.57 1.18
N GLU A 61 -18.98 -26.58 2.04
CA GLU A 61 -18.92 -27.99 1.67
C GLU A 61 -20.29 -28.65 1.73
N SER A 62 -21.38 -27.90 2.00
CA SER A 62 -22.74 -28.45 2.24
C SER A 62 -23.33 -29.18 1.04
N LYS A 63 -22.81 -28.98 -0.16
CA LYS A 63 -23.29 -29.56 -1.41
C LYS A 63 -22.38 -30.63 -1.99
N VAL A 64 -21.42 -31.13 -1.18
CA VAL A 64 -20.41 -32.07 -1.64
C VAL A 64 -20.78 -33.50 -1.34
N SER A 65 -20.73 -34.35 -2.37
CA SER A 65 -20.87 -35.82 -2.24
C SER A 65 -19.54 -36.59 -2.31
N GLU A 66 -18.42 -35.87 -2.50
CA GLU A 66 -17.06 -36.41 -2.68
C GLU A 66 -16.14 -36.06 -1.52
N THR A 67 -14.93 -36.63 -1.50
CA THR A 67 -13.92 -36.37 -0.47
C THR A 67 -13.50 -34.93 -0.48
N VAL A 68 -13.65 -34.23 0.64
CA VAL A 68 -13.25 -32.84 0.82
C VAL A 68 -11.75 -32.74 1.06
N PRO A 69 -11.04 -31.77 0.49
CA PRO A 69 -9.62 -31.57 0.75
C PRO A 69 -9.34 -31.30 2.23
N LEU A 70 -8.27 -31.88 2.76
CA LEU A 70 -7.85 -31.65 4.16
C LEU A 70 -7.22 -30.27 4.35
N SER A 71 -6.66 -29.70 3.28
CA SER A 71 -6.00 -28.38 3.31
C SER A 71 -6.13 -27.66 1.97
N TYR A 72 -6.04 -26.36 2.06
CA TYR A 72 -6.04 -25.41 0.93
C TYR A 72 -4.74 -24.62 0.96
N ASP A 73 -4.08 -24.52 -0.19
CA ASP A 73 -2.92 -23.67 -0.33
C ASP A 73 -3.35 -22.27 -0.69
N VAL A 74 -2.96 -21.30 0.12
CA VAL A 74 -3.15 -19.89 -0.16
C VAL A 74 -1.80 -19.30 -0.52
N LEU A 75 -1.71 -18.75 -1.74
CA LEU A 75 -0.48 -18.23 -2.33
C LEU A 75 -0.65 -16.73 -2.58
N LEU A 76 0.43 -15.99 -2.37
CA LEU A 76 0.51 -14.57 -2.71
C LEU A 76 1.40 -14.39 -3.92
N TYR A 77 0.90 -13.69 -4.93
CA TYR A 77 1.65 -13.31 -6.11
C TYR A 77 1.75 -11.79 -6.22
N SER A 78 2.90 -11.31 -6.69
CA SER A 78 3.02 -9.94 -7.19
C SER A 78 2.26 -9.77 -8.50
N MET A 79 1.99 -8.54 -8.90
CA MET A 79 1.37 -8.25 -10.22
C MET A 79 2.24 -8.68 -11.39
N ALA A 80 3.56 -8.78 -11.21
CA ALA A 80 4.49 -9.33 -12.19
C ALA A 80 4.38 -10.86 -12.36
N GLY A 81 3.54 -11.53 -11.54
CA GLY A 81 3.31 -12.98 -11.60
C GLY A 81 4.32 -13.81 -10.78
N ASN A 82 5.16 -13.18 -9.96
CA ASN A 82 6.09 -13.88 -9.08
C ASN A 82 5.37 -14.33 -7.82
N MET A 83 5.52 -15.60 -7.44
CA MET A 83 5.03 -16.11 -6.16
C MET A 83 5.92 -15.55 -5.03
N LEU A 84 5.32 -14.85 -4.09
CA LEU A 84 6.00 -14.22 -2.97
C LEU A 84 5.95 -15.08 -1.71
N GLN A 85 4.78 -15.58 -1.36
CA GLN A 85 4.56 -16.38 -0.15
C GLN A 85 3.51 -17.46 -0.41
N ARG A 86 3.56 -18.56 0.36
CA ARG A 86 2.61 -19.66 0.35
C ARG A 86 2.32 -20.11 1.77
N THR A 87 1.07 -20.41 2.08
CA THR A 87 0.63 -21.02 3.33
C THR A 87 -0.44 -22.07 3.06
N SER A 88 -0.39 -23.19 3.79
CA SER A 88 -1.38 -24.27 3.69
C SER A 88 -2.25 -24.21 4.94
N ILE A 89 -3.56 -24.15 4.79
CA ILE A 89 -4.53 -24.00 5.88
C ILE A 89 -5.71 -24.94 5.69
N PRO A 90 -6.35 -25.42 6.79
CA PRO A 90 -7.60 -26.16 6.70
C PRO A 90 -8.77 -25.23 6.31
N ASN A 91 -9.92 -25.81 5.97
CA ASN A 91 -11.16 -25.07 5.88
C ASN A 91 -11.45 -24.32 7.18
N ARG A 92 -11.91 -23.06 7.10
CA ARG A 92 -12.07 -22.11 8.21
C ARG A 92 -10.74 -21.75 8.89
N GLY A 93 -9.61 -22.01 8.23
CA GLY A 93 -8.28 -21.59 8.67
C GLY A 93 -8.01 -20.14 8.35
N ARG A 94 -7.03 -19.57 9.06
CA ARG A 94 -6.55 -18.22 8.84
C ARG A 94 -5.24 -18.23 8.08
N TYR A 95 -5.13 -17.42 7.05
CA TYR A 95 -3.89 -17.15 6.34
C TYR A 95 -3.32 -15.77 6.69
N GLN A 96 -2.01 -15.61 6.55
CA GLN A 96 -1.35 -14.31 6.67
C GLN A 96 -0.09 -14.25 5.85
N PHE A 97 0.17 -13.07 5.28
CA PHE A 97 1.37 -12.71 4.55
C PHE A 97 1.96 -11.45 5.17
N LEU A 98 3.27 -11.44 5.41
CA LEU A 98 3.96 -10.40 6.16
C LEU A 98 5.02 -9.70 5.28
N GLY A 99 5.38 -8.48 5.68
CA GLY A 99 6.47 -7.74 5.03
C GLY A 99 6.13 -7.24 3.63
N LEU A 100 4.85 -6.95 3.35
CA LEU A 100 4.40 -6.49 2.05
C LEU A 100 4.66 -5.00 1.89
N ALA A 101 5.15 -4.61 0.72
CA ALA A 101 5.23 -3.21 0.31
C ALA A 101 3.85 -2.69 -0.12
N ASP A 102 3.71 -1.38 -0.26
CA ASP A 102 2.55 -0.81 -0.95
C ASP A 102 2.46 -1.37 -2.38
N GLY A 103 1.30 -1.92 -2.74
CA GLY A 103 1.13 -2.52 -4.05
C GLY A 103 -0.15 -3.33 -4.20
N GLN A 104 -0.33 -3.86 -5.40
CA GLN A 104 -1.39 -4.82 -5.70
C GLN A 104 -0.82 -6.24 -5.67
N TYR A 105 -1.61 -7.16 -5.15
CA TYR A 105 -1.24 -8.56 -5.02
C TYR A 105 -2.39 -9.45 -5.46
N ASP A 106 -2.08 -10.61 -6.02
CA ASP A 106 -3.06 -11.66 -6.26
C ASP A 106 -2.95 -12.72 -5.15
N VAL A 107 -4.00 -12.89 -4.36
CA VAL A 107 -4.17 -14.02 -3.46
C VAL A 107 -4.81 -15.15 -4.25
N VAL A 108 -4.12 -16.27 -4.33
CA VAL A 108 -4.55 -17.43 -5.11
C VAL A 108 -4.81 -18.59 -4.16
N VAL A 109 -5.95 -19.25 -4.29
CA VAL A 109 -6.25 -20.48 -3.56
C VAL A 109 -6.09 -21.65 -4.51
N GLU A 110 -5.30 -22.64 -4.08
CA GLU A 110 -5.08 -23.88 -4.81
C GLU A 110 -5.53 -25.11 -3.99
N VAL A 111 -6.02 -26.09 -4.70
CA VAL A 111 -6.31 -27.42 -4.18
C VAL A 111 -5.65 -28.42 -5.11
N GLU A 112 -4.81 -29.32 -4.58
CA GLU A 112 -4.09 -30.32 -5.39
C GLU A 112 -3.37 -29.70 -6.60
N ASN A 113 -2.71 -28.55 -6.39
CA ASN A 113 -2.02 -27.76 -7.42
C ASN A 113 -2.94 -27.21 -8.53
N LYS A 114 -4.25 -27.15 -8.31
CA LYS A 114 -5.20 -26.50 -9.22
C LYS A 114 -5.72 -25.20 -8.62
N VAL A 115 -5.63 -24.13 -9.36
CA VAL A 115 -6.17 -22.83 -8.95
C VAL A 115 -7.70 -22.92 -8.90
N VAL A 116 -8.25 -22.67 -7.73
CA VAL A 116 -9.70 -22.65 -7.47
C VAL A 116 -10.24 -21.23 -7.27
N ALA A 117 -9.37 -20.29 -6.85
CA ALA A 117 -9.72 -18.88 -6.77
C ALA A 117 -8.47 -18.01 -6.96
N ARG A 118 -8.69 -16.80 -7.49
CA ARG A 118 -7.70 -15.73 -7.56
C ARG A 118 -8.39 -14.42 -7.21
N ILE A 119 -7.85 -13.70 -6.22
CA ILE A 119 -8.45 -12.49 -5.67
C ILE A 119 -7.37 -11.43 -5.69
N ARG A 120 -7.64 -10.28 -6.32
CA ARG A 120 -6.73 -9.15 -6.32
C ARG A 120 -6.96 -8.31 -5.08
N VAL A 121 -5.88 -7.95 -4.39
CA VAL A 121 -5.91 -7.16 -3.17
C VAL A 121 -4.97 -5.97 -3.32
N LEU A 122 -5.47 -4.79 -2.95
CA LEU A 122 -4.64 -3.60 -2.83
C LEU A 122 -4.14 -3.49 -1.39
N VAL A 123 -2.82 -3.53 -1.22
CA VAL A 123 -2.13 -3.29 0.05
C VAL A 123 -1.44 -1.95 -0.07
N SER A 124 -2.12 -0.88 0.30
CA SER A 124 -1.56 0.48 0.24
C SER A 124 -2.35 1.40 1.14
N SER A 125 -1.70 1.86 2.20
CA SER A 125 -2.26 2.90 3.08
C SER A 125 -1.15 3.53 3.90
N PRO A 126 -1.08 4.87 3.97
CA PRO A 126 -0.10 5.56 4.81
C PRO A 126 -0.36 5.39 6.31
N PHE A 127 -1.52 4.86 6.70
CA PHE A 127 -1.97 4.80 8.10
C PHE A 127 -2.23 3.38 8.59
N ARG A 128 -2.28 2.41 7.69
CA ARG A 128 -2.69 1.05 7.98
C ARG A 128 -1.57 0.08 7.63
N THR A 129 -1.21 -0.78 8.57
CA THR A 129 -0.22 -1.84 8.39
C THR A 129 -0.86 -3.20 8.12
N ASP A 130 -2.11 -3.39 8.54
CA ASP A 130 -2.83 -4.66 8.50
C ASP A 130 -4.01 -4.57 7.52
N PHE A 131 -4.05 -5.49 6.54
CA PHE A 131 -5.09 -5.60 5.53
C PHE A 131 -5.80 -6.93 5.69
N ARG A 132 -7.14 -6.89 5.78
CA ARG A 132 -7.95 -8.09 5.89
C ARG A 132 -8.67 -8.38 4.59
N GLN A 133 -8.56 -9.62 4.11
CA GLN A 133 -9.28 -10.14 2.95
C GLN A 133 -9.78 -11.54 3.27
N ASP A 134 -11.04 -11.68 3.62
CA ASP A 134 -11.67 -12.98 3.80
C ASP A 134 -12.00 -13.61 2.44
N ILE A 135 -11.93 -14.92 2.36
CA ILE A 135 -12.17 -15.71 1.15
C ILE A 135 -13.29 -16.68 1.42
N GLU A 136 -14.39 -16.53 0.69
CA GLU A 136 -15.53 -17.46 0.75
C GLU A 136 -15.66 -18.18 -0.59
N LEU A 137 -15.65 -19.50 -0.58
CA LEU A 137 -15.76 -20.36 -1.75
C LEU A 137 -16.91 -21.36 -1.56
N GLU A 138 -17.64 -21.63 -2.64
CA GLU A 138 -18.53 -22.78 -2.71
C GLU A 138 -17.77 -23.94 -3.36
N TRP A 139 -17.68 -25.09 -2.69
CA TRP A 139 -17.14 -26.31 -3.28
C TRP A 139 -18.15 -26.90 -4.27
N ARG A 140 -17.72 -27.15 -5.49
CA ARG A 140 -18.51 -27.87 -6.52
C ARG A 140 -17.74 -29.08 -7.00
N SER A 141 -18.35 -30.26 -6.95
CA SER A 141 -17.76 -31.49 -7.48
C SER A 141 -17.58 -31.41 -8.99
N ARG A 142 -16.48 -31.97 -9.40
CA ARG A 142 -15.97 -32.33 -10.75
C ARG A 142 -16.78 -31.83 -11.95
N GLY A 143 -16.35 -30.71 -12.53
CA GLY A 143 -16.78 -30.25 -13.86
C GLY A 143 -17.09 -28.76 -13.99
N ASP A 144 -17.46 -28.08 -12.92
CA ASP A 144 -17.81 -26.66 -12.97
C ASP A 144 -16.82 -25.78 -12.19
N ASN A 145 -16.44 -24.69 -12.82
CA ASN A 145 -15.59 -23.67 -12.20
C ASN A 145 -16.24 -23.11 -10.94
N PHE A 146 -15.43 -22.89 -9.89
CA PHE A 146 -15.85 -22.23 -8.65
C PHE A 146 -16.58 -20.92 -8.93
N LYS A 147 -17.80 -20.78 -8.41
CA LYS A 147 -18.48 -19.50 -8.41
C LYS A 147 -17.99 -18.68 -7.22
N LYS A 148 -17.35 -17.56 -7.49
CA LYS A 148 -16.88 -16.61 -6.48
C LYS A 148 -18.06 -15.83 -5.90
N THR A 149 -18.17 -15.77 -4.58
CA THR A 149 -19.12 -14.90 -3.86
C THR A 149 -18.52 -13.56 -3.47
N SER A 150 -17.20 -13.43 -3.46
CA SER A 150 -16.49 -12.13 -3.30
C SER A 150 -15.41 -11.96 -4.38
N ALA A 151 -15.78 -12.18 -5.63
CA ALA A 151 -14.85 -12.05 -6.74
C ALA A 151 -14.66 -10.59 -7.11
N ILE A 152 -13.43 -10.19 -7.27
CA ILE A 152 -13.10 -9.18 -8.28
C ILE A 152 -13.80 -9.66 -9.54
N SER A 153 -14.75 -8.87 -10.04
CA SER A 153 -15.50 -9.21 -11.24
C SER A 153 -14.51 -9.59 -12.35
N ALA A 154 -14.80 -10.66 -13.08
CA ALA A 154 -14.06 -10.96 -14.31
C ALA A 154 -14.02 -9.76 -15.25
N ASP A 155 -14.94 -8.82 -15.05
CA ASP A 155 -15.01 -7.52 -15.69
C ASP A 155 -13.86 -6.57 -15.33
N GLU A 156 -13.07 -6.80 -14.28
CA GLU A 156 -11.90 -5.98 -13.95
C GLU A 156 -10.61 -6.45 -14.66
N PHE A 157 -10.66 -7.55 -15.41
CA PHE A 157 -9.51 -8.04 -16.17
C PHE A 157 -9.54 -7.51 -17.60
N TYR A 158 -8.45 -6.82 -18.01
CA TYR A 158 -8.27 -6.41 -19.40
C TYR A 158 -7.51 -7.47 -20.19
N LYS A 159 -8.07 -7.92 -21.32
CA LYS A 159 -7.45 -8.93 -22.17
C LYS A 159 -6.49 -8.27 -23.15
N ARG A 160 -5.19 -8.47 -22.96
CA ARG A 160 -4.12 -7.95 -23.83
C ARG A 160 -3.70 -8.94 -24.89
N THR A 161 -3.10 -8.43 -25.98
CA THR A 161 -2.30 -9.24 -26.89
C THR A 161 -1.07 -9.79 -26.16
N PRO A 162 -0.47 -10.92 -26.59
CA PRO A 162 0.74 -11.45 -25.92
C PRO A 162 1.90 -10.45 -25.83
N ALA A 163 2.05 -9.59 -26.84
CA ALA A 163 3.08 -8.55 -26.88
C ALA A 163 2.82 -7.48 -25.81
N ASN A 164 1.59 -6.95 -25.73
CA ASN A 164 1.21 -5.97 -24.73
C ASN A 164 1.20 -6.56 -23.31
N GLU A 165 0.80 -7.81 -23.15
CA GLU A 165 0.86 -8.50 -21.85
C GLU A 165 2.31 -8.61 -21.35
N LYS A 166 3.26 -8.90 -22.25
CA LYS A 166 4.68 -8.93 -21.90
C LYS A 166 5.17 -7.56 -21.44
N LEU A 167 4.92 -6.50 -22.21
CA LEU A 167 5.30 -5.12 -21.85
C LEU A 167 4.65 -4.67 -20.53
N PHE A 168 3.38 -4.99 -20.34
CA PHE A 168 2.66 -4.66 -19.12
C PHE A 168 3.31 -5.31 -17.90
N ARG A 169 3.66 -6.60 -17.98
CA ARG A 169 4.34 -7.32 -16.88
C ARG A 169 5.75 -6.79 -16.62
N GLU A 170 6.50 -6.46 -17.68
CA GLU A 170 7.82 -5.84 -17.56
C GLU A 170 7.70 -4.49 -16.83
N GLY A 171 6.78 -3.63 -17.24
CA GLY A 171 6.51 -2.36 -16.58
C GLY A 171 6.10 -2.51 -15.10
N LEU A 172 5.26 -3.49 -14.75
CA LEU A 172 4.91 -3.75 -13.36
C LEU A 172 6.12 -4.21 -12.53
N LYS A 173 6.95 -5.10 -13.09
CA LYS A 173 8.17 -5.56 -12.44
C LYS A 173 9.14 -4.41 -12.19
N GLU A 174 9.34 -3.56 -13.18
CA GLU A 174 10.22 -2.39 -13.05
C GLU A 174 9.71 -1.40 -12.00
N LYS A 175 8.40 -1.22 -11.90
CA LYS A 175 7.79 -0.44 -10.80
C LYS A 175 8.12 -1.05 -9.43
N GLU A 176 8.00 -2.38 -9.27
CA GLU A 176 8.38 -3.11 -8.06
C GLU A 176 9.87 -2.95 -7.74
N ASP A 177 10.72 -2.97 -8.77
CA ASP A 177 12.18 -2.75 -8.68
C ASP A 177 12.54 -1.26 -8.46
N HIS A 178 11.57 -0.35 -8.32
CA HIS A 178 11.74 1.11 -8.21
C HIS A 178 12.40 1.77 -9.44
N LYS A 179 12.37 1.12 -10.61
CA LYS A 179 12.86 1.63 -11.91
C LYS A 179 11.73 2.39 -12.62
N TYR A 180 11.27 3.46 -12.01
CA TYR A 180 10.06 4.16 -12.44
C TYR A 180 10.13 4.70 -13.87
N ASP A 181 11.28 5.21 -14.32
CA ASP A 181 11.44 5.74 -15.68
C ASP A 181 11.23 4.64 -16.73
N GLN A 182 11.83 3.47 -16.52
CA GLN A 182 11.68 2.35 -17.43
C GLN A 182 10.26 1.79 -17.42
N SER A 183 9.69 1.63 -16.24
CA SER A 183 8.28 1.25 -16.06
C SER A 183 7.33 2.17 -16.84
N ALA A 184 7.54 3.50 -16.74
CA ALA A 184 6.74 4.47 -17.48
C ALA A 184 6.89 4.31 -19.01
N ILE A 185 8.10 4.01 -19.50
CA ILE A 185 8.34 3.76 -20.93
C ILE A 185 7.54 2.55 -21.42
N ASP A 186 7.61 1.44 -20.70
CA ASP A 186 6.97 0.20 -21.15
C ASP A 186 5.45 0.26 -21.01
N LEU A 187 4.92 0.83 -19.91
CA LEU A 187 3.48 1.05 -19.75
C LEU A 187 2.93 2.05 -20.79
N ARG A 188 3.68 3.10 -21.13
CA ARG A 188 3.31 4.04 -22.21
C ARG A 188 3.23 3.36 -23.56
N ARG A 189 4.09 2.38 -23.85
CA ARG A 189 3.99 1.57 -25.05
C ARG A 189 2.71 0.72 -25.07
N VAL A 190 2.32 0.16 -23.93
CA VAL A 190 1.06 -0.60 -23.83
C VAL A 190 -0.12 0.27 -24.21
N VAL A 191 -0.26 1.46 -23.59
CA VAL A 191 -1.40 2.35 -23.83
C VAL A 191 -1.34 3.01 -25.23
N ALA A 192 -0.15 3.16 -25.82
CA ALA A 192 0.01 3.60 -27.20
C ALA A 192 -0.45 2.54 -28.20
N ASN A 193 -0.22 1.26 -27.91
CA ASN A 193 -0.69 0.14 -28.72
C ASN A 193 -2.19 -0.13 -28.55
N ASP A 194 -2.73 0.15 -27.36
CA ASP A 194 -4.13 -0.08 -27.00
C ASP A 194 -4.60 0.96 -25.98
N SER A 195 -5.24 2.01 -26.44
CA SER A 195 -5.72 3.12 -25.63
C SER A 195 -6.92 2.75 -24.72
N TYR A 196 -7.56 1.60 -24.93
CA TYR A 196 -8.65 1.10 -24.09
C TYR A 196 -8.17 0.29 -22.89
N ASP A 197 -6.85 0.05 -22.77
CA ASP A 197 -6.29 -0.66 -21.62
C ASP A 197 -6.31 0.18 -20.35
N PHE A 198 -7.49 0.22 -19.71
CA PHE A 198 -7.72 0.99 -18.48
C PHE A 198 -6.78 0.60 -17.33
N GLN A 199 -6.33 -0.67 -17.29
CA GLN A 199 -5.38 -1.12 -16.27
C GLN A 199 -3.98 -0.56 -16.53
N ALA A 200 -3.52 -0.54 -17.79
CA ALA A 200 -2.22 0.02 -18.14
C ALA A 200 -2.18 1.53 -17.90
N TRP A 201 -3.27 2.26 -18.22
CA TRP A 201 -3.39 3.68 -17.87
C TRP A 201 -3.29 3.91 -16.37
N ALA A 202 -4.02 3.14 -15.55
CA ALA A 202 -3.97 3.30 -14.10
C ALA A 202 -2.59 2.96 -13.51
N GLU A 203 -1.88 1.96 -14.06
CA GLU A 203 -0.53 1.62 -13.61
C GLU A 203 0.50 2.66 -14.04
N LEU A 204 0.38 3.23 -15.22
CA LEU A 204 1.20 4.35 -15.66
C LEU A 204 1.01 5.58 -14.76
N ALA A 205 -0.24 5.90 -14.43
CA ALA A 205 -0.58 6.92 -13.46
C ALA A 205 0.02 6.65 -12.06
N ASN A 206 -0.01 5.40 -11.60
CA ASN A 206 0.64 5.00 -10.35
C ASN A 206 2.15 5.27 -10.38
N VAL A 207 2.81 4.99 -11.51
CA VAL A 207 4.25 5.26 -11.67
C VAL A 207 4.54 6.76 -11.60
N HIS A 208 3.78 7.59 -12.33
CA HIS A 208 3.96 9.04 -12.28
C HIS A 208 3.60 9.63 -10.90
N PHE A 209 2.62 9.08 -10.21
CA PHE A 209 2.34 9.45 -8.82
C PHE A 209 3.54 9.19 -7.90
N LEU A 210 4.22 8.04 -8.04
CA LEU A 210 5.42 7.70 -7.27
C LEU A 210 6.60 8.62 -7.61
N GLN A 211 6.70 9.07 -8.86
CA GLN A 211 7.67 10.07 -9.31
C GLN A 211 7.30 11.51 -8.90
N ARG A 212 6.12 11.74 -8.30
CA ARG A 212 5.53 13.03 -7.98
C ARG A 212 5.17 13.88 -9.21
N ASN A 213 5.04 13.30 -10.37
CA ASN A 213 4.52 13.90 -11.58
C ASN A 213 2.99 13.88 -11.52
N PHE A 214 2.42 14.77 -10.69
CA PHE A 214 1.00 14.69 -10.33
C PHE A 214 0.07 15.06 -11.48
N ASP A 215 0.46 15.97 -12.34
CA ASP A 215 -0.35 16.42 -13.48
C ASP A 215 -0.48 15.29 -14.53
N GLU A 216 0.62 14.59 -14.82
CA GLU A 216 0.62 13.41 -15.69
C GLU A 216 -0.20 12.27 -15.06
N ALA A 217 -0.02 12.01 -13.78
CA ALA A 217 -0.77 10.98 -13.07
C ALA A 217 -2.28 11.26 -13.06
N GLU A 218 -2.71 12.52 -12.86
CA GLU A 218 -4.12 12.93 -12.94
C GLU A 218 -4.70 12.62 -14.32
N ASN A 219 -4.02 13.06 -15.39
CA ASN A 219 -4.47 12.83 -16.77
C ASN A 219 -4.61 11.33 -17.08
N GLU A 220 -3.67 10.51 -16.66
CA GLU A 220 -3.65 9.08 -16.93
C GLU A 220 -4.71 8.32 -16.13
N TYR A 221 -4.99 8.72 -14.87
CA TYR A 221 -6.14 8.18 -14.14
C TYR A 221 -7.45 8.54 -14.84
N LEU A 222 -7.59 9.75 -15.38
CA LEU A 222 -8.77 10.15 -16.13
C LEU A 222 -8.91 9.31 -17.41
N HIS A 223 -7.82 9.03 -18.16
CA HIS A 223 -7.86 8.10 -19.28
C HIS A 223 -8.30 6.69 -18.87
N ALA A 224 -7.84 6.19 -17.74
CA ALA A 224 -8.31 4.90 -17.20
C ALA A 224 -9.81 4.91 -16.88
N ILE A 225 -10.32 6.02 -16.34
CA ILE A 225 -11.74 6.20 -16.00
C ILE A 225 -12.58 6.36 -17.27
N ASP A 226 -12.09 7.07 -18.28
CA ASP A 226 -12.78 7.24 -19.56
C ASP A 226 -12.89 5.89 -20.30
N ALA A 227 -11.82 5.10 -20.31
CA ALA A 227 -11.83 3.75 -20.88
C ALA A 227 -12.75 2.81 -20.09
N ARG A 228 -12.88 3.02 -18.76
CA ARG A 228 -13.76 2.24 -17.87
C ARG A 228 -14.31 3.06 -16.71
N PRO A 229 -15.50 3.65 -16.83
CA PRO A 229 -16.05 4.60 -15.86
C PRO A 229 -16.29 4.09 -14.43
N GLY A 230 -16.33 2.81 -14.19
CA GLY A 230 -16.49 2.22 -12.85
C GLY A 230 -15.21 1.62 -12.28
N PHE A 231 -14.06 1.86 -12.90
CA PHE A 231 -12.82 1.21 -12.48
C PHE A 231 -12.34 1.74 -11.11
N PHE A 232 -12.57 0.92 -10.10
CA PHE A 232 -12.34 1.28 -8.69
C PHE A 232 -10.93 1.82 -8.44
N LEU A 233 -9.89 1.16 -8.96
CA LEU A 233 -8.51 1.53 -8.65
C LEU A 233 -8.14 2.90 -9.19
N ALA A 234 -8.56 3.24 -10.40
CA ALA A 234 -8.32 4.56 -10.97
C ALA A 234 -9.07 5.65 -10.20
N LEU A 235 -10.36 5.43 -9.89
CA LEU A 235 -11.18 6.35 -9.11
C LEU A 235 -10.60 6.57 -7.70
N PHE A 236 -10.20 5.51 -7.04
CA PHE A 236 -9.63 5.55 -5.69
C PHE A 236 -8.29 6.28 -5.66
N ASN A 237 -7.38 5.93 -6.57
CA ASN A 237 -6.05 6.54 -6.62
C ASN A 237 -6.09 8.00 -7.11
N LEU A 238 -6.99 8.35 -8.05
CA LEU A 238 -7.25 9.74 -8.41
C LEU A 238 -7.68 10.54 -7.17
N GLY A 239 -8.65 10.03 -6.41
CA GLY A 239 -9.09 10.70 -5.20
C GLY A 239 -7.98 10.90 -4.17
N ARG A 240 -7.08 9.92 -4.02
CA ARG A 240 -5.89 10.05 -3.15
C ARG A 240 -4.91 11.10 -3.68
N LEU A 241 -4.65 11.13 -4.97
CA LEU A 241 -3.82 12.14 -5.64
C LEU A 241 -4.39 13.54 -5.37
N GLU A 242 -5.69 13.72 -5.55
CA GLU A 242 -6.35 15.01 -5.38
C GLU A 242 -6.32 15.51 -3.93
N ILE A 243 -6.32 14.60 -2.94
CA ILE A 243 -6.05 14.95 -1.53
C ILE A 243 -4.62 15.47 -1.37
N VAL A 244 -3.63 14.83 -2.01
CA VAL A 244 -2.21 15.23 -1.94
C VAL A 244 -2.01 16.62 -2.53
N VAL A 245 -2.63 16.91 -3.67
CA VAL A 245 -2.55 18.22 -4.34
C VAL A 245 -3.58 19.23 -3.79
N LYS A 246 -4.35 18.85 -2.76
CA LYS A 246 -5.32 19.69 -2.01
C LYS A 246 -6.55 20.12 -2.81
N LYS A 247 -6.90 19.43 -3.88
CA LYS A 247 -8.15 19.61 -4.63
C LYS A 247 -9.24 18.73 -3.99
N TYR A 248 -9.69 19.10 -2.79
CA TYR A 248 -10.52 18.23 -1.93
C TYR A 248 -11.93 17.97 -2.47
N ASP A 249 -12.48 18.88 -3.24
CA ASP A 249 -13.77 18.75 -3.92
C ASP A 249 -13.70 17.69 -5.03
N VAL A 250 -12.68 17.77 -5.88
CA VAL A 250 -12.41 16.76 -6.92
C VAL A 250 -12.12 15.40 -6.30
N ALA A 251 -11.32 15.38 -5.21
CA ALA A 251 -11.06 14.17 -4.45
C ALA A 251 -12.34 13.51 -3.95
N ALA A 252 -13.25 14.29 -3.36
CA ALA A 252 -14.53 13.77 -2.85
C ALA A 252 -15.40 13.20 -3.96
N GLU A 253 -15.43 13.80 -5.15
CA GLU A 253 -16.17 13.28 -6.30
C GLU A 253 -15.63 11.94 -6.79
N ALA A 254 -14.30 11.84 -6.97
CA ALA A 254 -13.65 10.61 -7.40
C ALA A 254 -13.84 9.49 -6.36
N LEU A 255 -13.64 9.79 -5.07
CA LEU A 255 -13.80 8.83 -3.97
C LEU A 255 -15.27 8.40 -3.78
N LEU A 256 -16.23 9.30 -4.00
CA LEU A 256 -17.64 8.92 -3.95
C LEU A 256 -18.00 7.92 -5.06
N LYS A 257 -17.44 8.08 -6.26
CA LYS A 257 -17.57 7.11 -7.34
C LYS A 257 -16.86 5.79 -6.98
N ALA A 258 -15.69 5.85 -6.34
CA ALA A 258 -14.97 4.67 -5.85
C ALA A 258 -15.80 3.91 -4.80
N VAL A 259 -16.38 4.60 -3.81
CA VAL A 259 -17.27 3.99 -2.80
C VAL A 259 -18.51 3.39 -3.45
N LYS A 260 -19.09 4.04 -4.46
CA LYS A 260 -20.22 3.45 -5.22
C LYS A 260 -19.83 2.18 -5.97
N SER A 261 -18.62 2.13 -6.53
CA SER A 261 -18.11 0.96 -7.23
C SER A 261 -17.77 -0.19 -6.28
N ARG A 262 -17.28 0.13 -5.07
CA ARG A 262 -16.90 -0.86 -4.04
C ARG A 262 -17.24 -0.34 -2.64
N PRO A 263 -18.52 -0.46 -2.21
CA PRO A 263 -18.99 0.07 -0.92
C PRO A 263 -18.30 -0.55 0.29
N GLU A 264 -17.85 -1.80 0.18
CA GLU A 264 -17.16 -2.56 1.21
C GLU A 264 -15.67 -2.21 1.38
N SER A 265 -15.15 -1.22 0.64
CA SER A 265 -13.76 -0.77 0.80
C SER A 265 -13.64 0.16 2.02
N PRO A 266 -12.98 -0.25 3.11
CA PRO A 266 -12.76 0.61 4.26
C PRO A 266 -11.85 1.80 3.91
N ASP A 267 -10.84 1.59 3.05
CA ASP A 267 -9.94 2.66 2.61
C ASP A 267 -10.66 3.73 1.78
N ALA A 268 -11.57 3.33 0.87
CA ALA A 268 -12.31 4.30 0.07
C ALA A 268 -13.23 5.16 0.96
N ASN A 269 -13.92 4.55 1.92
CA ASN A 269 -14.72 5.27 2.91
C ASN A 269 -13.86 6.19 3.79
N TYR A 270 -12.70 5.71 4.22
CA TYR A 270 -11.74 6.51 4.98
C TYR A 270 -11.29 7.77 4.24
N PHE A 271 -10.78 7.61 2.99
CA PHE A 271 -10.29 8.75 2.22
C PHE A 271 -11.41 9.72 1.82
N LEU A 272 -12.62 9.21 1.57
CA LEU A 272 -13.79 10.07 1.35
C LEU A 272 -14.14 10.87 2.60
N GLY A 273 -14.08 10.24 3.78
CA GLY A 273 -14.23 10.91 5.06
C GLY A 273 -13.16 11.99 5.29
N ASP A 274 -11.89 11.69 4.95
CA ASP A 274 -10.77 12.66 5.04
C ASP A 274 -10.97 13.85 4.09
N ALA A 275 -11.40 13.61 2.85
CA ALA A 275 -11.71 14.68 1.90
C ALA A 275 -12.80 15.61 2.45
N TYR A 276 -13.92 15.06 2.97
CA TYR A 276 -14.97 15.86 3.58
C TYR A 276 -14.51 16.59 4.85
N LEU A 277 -13.64 15.99 5.65
CA LEU A 277 -13.05 16.65 6.81
C LEU A 277 -12.26 17.90 6.39
N ARG A 278 -11.42 17.79 5.36
CA ARG A 278 -10.63 18.91 4.81
C ARG A 278 -11.50 19.99 4.17
N MET A 279 -12.66 19.60 3.61
CA MET A 279 -13.68 20.52 3.13
C MET A 279 -14.52 21.16 4.26
N LYS A 280 -14.24 20.82 5.54
CA LYS A 280 -15.01 21.24 6.73
C LYS A 280 -16.46 20.77 6.72
N ARG A 281 -16.77 19.69 6.00
CA ARG A 281 -18.10 19.06 5.94
C ARG A 281 -18.18 17.94 6.99
N GLY A 282 -18.12 18.32 8.27
CA GLY A 282 -17.96 17.40 9.40
C GLY A 282 -19.01 16.29 9.48
N SER A 283 -20.28 16.58 9.21
CA SER A 283 -21.37 15.58 9.26
C SER A 283 -21.17 14.47 8.24
N LEU A 284 -20.76 14.81 7.02
CA LEU A 284 -20.46 13.82 5.98
C LEU A 284 -19.21 13.03 6.33
N ALA A 285 -18.16 13.71 6.82
CA ALA A 285 -16.94 13.06 7.25
C ALA A 285 -17.20 11.99 8.31
N VAL A 286 -17.97 12.30 9.36
CA VAL A 286 -18.32 11.33 10.42
C VAL A 286 -19.02 10.09 9.85
N GLY A 287 -19.92 10.26 8.89
CA GLY A 287 -20.65 9.13 8.28
C GLY A 287 -19.69 8.13 7.62
N TYR A 288 -18.81 8.62 6.73
CA TYR A 288 -17.87 7.76 6.01
C TYR A 288 -16.76 7.22 6.90
N LEU A 289 -16.26 7.98 7.87
CA LEU A 289 -15.29 7.51 8.85
C LEU A 289 -15.85 6.37 9.72
N ASN A 290 -17.09 6.50 10.18
CA ASN A 290 -17.75 5.41 10.91
C ASN A 290 -17.98 4.17 10.04
N GLU A 291 -18.28 4.34 8.76
CA GLU A 291 -18.42 3.21 7.85
C GLU A 291 -17.06 2.51 7.63
N ALA A 292 -15.96 3.26 7.51
CA ALA A 292 -14.62 2.69 7.45
C ALA A 292 -14.29 1.84 8.70
N LEU A 293 -14.62 2.34 9.90
CA LEU A 293 -14.48 1.59 11.16
C LEU A 293 -15.38 0.34 11.22
N ARG A 294 -16.61 0.44 10.72
CA ARG A 294 -17.53 -0.70 10.68
C ARG A 294 -17.00 -1.83 9.79
N LEU A 295 -16.41 -1.46 8.66
CA LEU A 295 -15.85 -2.40 7.68
C LEU A 295 -14.54 -3.04 8.16
N ASP A 296 -13.71 -2.29 8.84
CA ASP A 296 -12.42 -2.78 9.38
C ASP A 296 -12.09 -2.12 10.73
N PRO A 297 -12.66 -2.65 11.82
CA PRO A 297 -12.47 -2.04 13.14
C PRO A 297 -11.02 -2.01 13.61
N ASP A 298 -10.21 -3.00 13.25
CA ASP A 298 -8.84 -3.13 13.75
C ASP A 298 -7.81 -2.43 12.87
N GLY A 299 -8.00 -2.45 11.55
CA GLY A 299 -7.12 -1.81 10.59
C GLY A 299 -7.27 -0.28 10.55
N MET A 300 -8.44 0.25 10.93
CA MET A 300 -8.77 1.68 10.83
C MET A 300 -8.58 2.44 12.15
N ALA A 301 -7.57 2.09 12.95
CA ALA A 301 -7.33 2.74 14.24
C ALA A 301 -7.19 4.27 14.15
N GLU A 302 -6.56 4.78 13.09
CA GLU A 302 -6.31 6.21 12.88
C GLU A 302 -7.59 7.03 12.64
N VAL A 303 -8.67 6.37 12.24
CA VAL A 303 -10.01 7.00 12.11
C VAL A 303 -10.47 7.56 13.46
N HIS A 304 -10.18 6.86 14.55
CA HIS A 304 -10.51 7.36 15.90
C HIS A 304 -9.86 8.73 16.19
N LEU A 305 -8.64 8.99 15.72
CA LEU A 305 -8.01 10.31 15.84
C LEU A 305 -8.74 11.40 15.03
N GLN A 306 -9.20 11.05 13.84
CA GLN A 306 -9.95 12.00 13.01
C GLN A 306 -11.31 12.30 13.61
N LEU A 307 -12.04 11.28 14.07
CA LEU A 307 -13.32 11.46 14.77
C LEU A 307 -13.14 12.27 16.05
N ALA A 308 -12.12 11.98 16.86
CA ALA A 308 -11.81 12.76 18.06
C ALA A 308 -11.56 14.24 17.72
N THR A 309 -10.84 14.51 16.64
CA THR A 309 -10.59 15.89 16.18
C THR A 309 -11.89 16.60 15.79
N LEU A 310 -12.78 15.91 15.06
CA LEU A 310 -14.10 16.43 14.69
C LEU A 310 -14.97 16.69 15.90
N TYR A 311 -15.06 15.74 16.82
CA TYR A 311 -15.88 15.89 18.03
C TYR A 311 -15.35 17.00 18.93
N ARG A 312 -14.03 17.18 19.04
CA ARG A 312 -13.43 18.29 19.76
C ARG A 312 -13.74 19.64 19.12
N ALA A 313 -13.66 19.74 17.79
CA ALA A 313 -14.03 20.95 17.05
C ALA A 313 -15.52 21.31 17.23
N ALA A 314 -16.38 20.31 17.41
CA ALA A 314 -17.80 20.48 17.72
C ALA A 314 -18.10 20.65 19.22
N ALA A 315 -17.07 20.83 20.07
CA ALA A 315 -17.18 20.91 21.52
C ALA A 315 -17.79 19.66 22.21
N LEU A 316 -17.86 18.54 21.50
CA LEU A 316 -18.33 17.24 22.03
C LEU A 316 -17.18 16.48 22.73
N LYS A 317 -16.71 17.04 23.85
CA LYS A 317 -15.48 16.60 24.53
C LYS A 317 -15.54 15.13 24.98
N ASP A 318 -16.69 14.67 25.47
CA ASP A 318 -16.84 13.26 25.91
C ASP A 318 -16.71 12.28 24.75
N LYS A 319 -17.28 12.59 23.59
CA LYS A 319 -17.12 11.78 22.40
C LYS A 319 -15.67 11.78 21.92
N ALA A 320 -15.02 12.94 21.95
CA ALA A 320 -13.61 13.02 21.57
C ALA A 320 -12.71 12.20 22.50
N ALA A 321 -12.97 12.22 23.82
CA ALA A 321 -12.24 11.43 24.80
C ALA A 321 -12.41 9.93 24.57
N ALA A 322 -13.64 9.47 24.28
CA ALA A 322 -13.92 8.07 23.97
C ALA A 322 -13.14 7.59 22.73
N GLU A 323 -13.10 8.41 21.68
CA GLU A 323 -12.34 8.08 20.47
C GLU A 323 -10.82 8.03 20.72
N TYR A 324 -10.27 8.95 21.55
CA TYR A 324 -8.86 8.87 21.96
C TYR A 324 -8.56 7.61 22.77
N GLU A 325 -9.46 7.17 23.63
CA GLU A 325 -9.31 5.92 24.39
C GLU A 325 -9.28 4.70 23.46
N GLU A 326 -10.20 4.61 22.50
CA GLU A 326 -10.23 3.53 21.52
C GLU A 326 -8.96 3.51 20.65
N PHE A 327 -8.49 4.69 20.22
CA PHE A 327 -7.23 4.80 19.51
C PHE A 327 -6.06 4.25 20.32
N LEU A 328 -5.92 4.67 21.58
CA LEU A 328 -4.82 4.27 22.45
C LEU A 328 -4.85 2.77 22.83
N LYS A 329 -6.01 2.14 22.85
CA LYS A 329 -6.14 0.68 22.98
C LYS A 329 -5.53 -0.04 21.77
N LYS A 330 -5.78 0.47 20.57
CA LYS A 330 -5.29 -0.10 19.31
C LYS A 330 -3.84 0.25 19.01
N ARG A 331 -3.35 1.37 19.50
CA ARG A 331 -1.98 1.90 19.28
C ARG A 331 -1.30 2.26 20.62
N PRO A 332 -0.99 1.25 21.47
CA PRO A 332 -0.45 1.50 22.81
C PRO A 332 0.92 2.19 22.81
N ALA A 333 1.72 2.01 21.74
CA ALA A 333 3.03 2.61 21.57
C ALA A 333 3.00 3.96 20.82
N TYR A 334 1.83 4.62 20.74
CA TYR A 334 1.72 5.90 20.03
C TYR A 334 2.61 6.97 20.67
N ARG A 335 3.39 7.66 19.84
CA ARG A 335 4.41 8.63 20.26
C ARG A 335 3.86 9.72 21.17
N ASP A 336 2.70 10.29 20.84
CA ASP A 336 2.09 11.40 21.57
C ASP A 336 1.02 10.93 22.57
N ARG A 337 1.12 9.68 23.05
CA ARG A 337 0.19 9.05 24.00
C ARG A 337 -0.12 9.95 25.20
N LYS A 338 0.91 10.51 25.84
CA LYS A 338 0.74 11.38 27.03
C LYS A 338 -0.16 12.58 26.75
N LYS A 339 -0.06 13.18 25.56
CA LYS A 339 -0.91 14.31 25.16
C LYS A 339 -2.38 13.88 25.03
N LEU A 340 -2.64 12.70 24.45
CA LEU A 340 -4.00 12.19 24.34
C LEU A 340 -4.58 11.84 25.71
N GLU A 341 -3.80 11.24 26.60
CA GLU A 341 -4.19 10.95 28.00
C GLU A 341 -4.55 12.22 28.77
N GLN A 342 -3.83 13.33 28.54
CA GLN A 342 -4.18 14.62 29.11
C GLN A 342 -5.53 15.13 28.63
N LEU A 343 -5.79 15.08 27.30
CA LEU A 343 -7.08 15.48 26.72
C LEU A 343 -8.24 14.65 27.25
N ILE A 344 -8.03 13.34 27.43
CA ILE A 344 -9.00 12.43 28.05
C ILE A 344 -9.28 12.84 29.51
N ALA A 345 -8.22 13.10 30.29
CA ALA A 345 -8.36 13.49 31.69
C ALA A 345 -9.07 14.84 31.86
N GLU A 346 -8.78 15.81 31.00
CA GLU A 346 -9.46 17.13 31.02
C GLU A 346 -10.97 16.99 30.75
N SER A 347 -11.35 16.15 29.80
CA SER A 347 -12.76 15.86 29.50
C SER A 347 -13.48 15.25 30.74
N LYS A 348 -12.84 14.24 31.37
CA LYS A 348 -13.40 13.56 32.53
C LYS A 348 -13.55 14.49 33.75
N LYS A 349 -12.62 15.42 34.00
CA LYS A 349 -12.71 16.42 35.08
C LYS A 349 -13.91 17.35 34.88
N GLN A 350 -14.13 17.84 33.66
CA GLN A 350 -15.26 18.74 33.38
C GLN A 350 -16.60 18.05 33.58
N ARG A 351 -16.72 16.75 33.27
CA ARG A 351 -17.93 15.97 33.55
C ARG A 351 -18.23 15.78 35.04
N ALA A 352 -17.17 15.72 35.87
CA ALA A 352 -17.33 15.56 37.32
C ALA A 352 -17.67 16.88 38.05
N SER A 353 -17.50 18.03 37.39
CA SER A 353 -17.72 19.38 37.94
C SER A 353 -19.00 20.05 37.41
N GLY A 354 -19.74 19.47 36.51
CA GLY A 354 -21.02 19.94 35.97
C GLY A 354 -22.14 19.00 36.28
#